data_a9b2dd93cfdce55d7b7e872076f72734
#
_entry.id   a9b2dd93cfdce55d7b7e872076f72734
#
_cell.length_a   1.000
_cell.length_b   1.000
_cell.length_c   1.000
_cell.angle_alpha   90.00
_cell.angle_beta   90.00
_cell.angle_gamma   90.00
#
_symmetry.space_group_name_H-M   'P 1'
#
loop_
_entity.id
_entity.type
_entity.pdbx_description
1 polymer ?
#
loop_
_entity_poly.entity_id
_entity_poly.type
_entity_poly.pdbx_seq_one_letter_code
_entity_poly.pdbx_strand_id
1 'polypeptide(L)'
;LDDPRSQLVEQIRIAVLAWVRMDSVRPKLSDYLSCRLHREYSSLSKLFSEVRGITIERFAIHHRVEYAKELLCYSSLTTSQIAYRLGYGSPTYLSSQFKQVTGMTPREFRELEIRRRTALDAL
;
A
#
# COMPACT_ATOMS: atom_id res chain seq x y z
N LEU A 1 15.42 -11.18 17.12
CA LEU A 1 16.05 -11.02 15.82
C LEU A 1 15.96 -12.28 14.99
N ASP A 2 16.43 -13.38 15.56
CA ASP A 2 16.50 -14.64 14.83
C ASP A 2 15.45 -15.63 15.29
N ASP A 3 14.53 -15.15 16.09
CA ASP A 3 13.39 -15.88 16.58
C ASP A 3 12.47 -16.23 15.40
N PRO A 4 11.97 -17.47 15.31
CA PRO A 4 11.12 -17.89 14.19
C PRO A 4 9.88 -17.02 14.00
N ARG A 5 9.29 -16.51 15.08
CA ARG A 5 8.13 -15.63 14.99
C ARG A 5 8.50 -14.31 14.31
N SER A 6 9.61 -13.71 14.72
CA SER A 6 10.09 -12.46 14.13
C SER A 6 10.47 -12.63 12.66
N GLN A 7 11.07 -13.77 12.32
CA GLN A 7 11.42 -14.08 10.95
C GLN A 7 10.17 -14.21 10.07
N LEU A 8 9.14 -14.87 10.57
CA LEU A 8 7.91 -15.04 9.81
C LEU A 8 7.19 -13.70 9.62
N VAL A 9 7.15 -12.87 10.66
CA VAL A 9 6.57 -11.52 10.56
C VAL A 9 7.31 -10.70 9.49
N GLU A 10 8.63 -10.79 9.45
CA GLU A 10 9.42 -10.11 8.42
C GLU A 10 9.10 -10.63 7.02
N GLN A 11 8.93 -11.93 6.87
CA GLN A 11 8.52 -12.53 5.59
C GLN A 11 7.14 -12.05 5.17
N ILE A 12 6.20 -11.91 6.12
CA ILE A 12 4.87 -11.36 5.82
C ILE A 12 5.01 -9.92 5.33
N ARG A 13 5.78 -9.11 6.04
CA ARG A 13 6.01 -7.71 5.68
C ARG A 13 6.54 -7.59 4.25
N ILE A 14 7.58 -8.35 3.94
CA ILE A 14 8.19 -8.34 2.61
C ILE A 14 7.19 -8.78 1.55
N ALA A 15 6.42 -9.82 1.83
CA ALA A 15 5.43 -10.33 0.89
C ALA A 15 4.31 -9.31 0.62
N VAL A 16 3.84 -8.62 1.66
CA VAL A 16 2.81 -7.58 1.47
C VAL A 16 3.35 -6.45 0.61
N LEU A 17 4.59 -6.01 0.86
CA LEU A 17 5.21 -4.95 0.06
C LEU A 17 5.36 -5.37 -1.40
N ALA A 18 5.73 -6.61 -1.65
CA ALA A 18 5.81 -7.13 -3.02
C ALA A 18 4.45 -7.15 -3.69
N TRP A 19 3.40 -7.54 -2.96
CA TRP A 19 2.03 -7.56 -3.48
C TRP A 19 1.56 -6.15 -3.84
N VAL A 20 1.84 -5.17 -2.98
CA VAL A 20 1.46 -3.77 -3.22
C VAL A 20 2.10 -3.25 -4.51
N ARG A 21 3.33 -3.65 -4.79
CA ARG A 21 4.11 -3.13 -5.92
C ARG A 21 3.98 -3.94 -7.21
N MET A 22 3.07 -4.91 -7.26
CA MET A 22 2.84 -5.65 -8.50
C MET A 22 2.25 -4.73 -9.56
N ASP A 23 2.76 -4.80 -10.79
CA ASP A 23 2.33 -3.95 -11.90
C ASP A 23 1.26 -4.61 -12.78
N SER A 24 0.68 -5.68 -12.31
CA SER A 24 -0.33 -6.42 -13.06
C SER A 24 -1.53 -6.71 -12.16
N VAL A 25 -2.53 -7.34 -12.73
CA VAL A 25 -3.65 -7.86 -11.96
C VAL A 25 -3.07 -8.78 -10.88
N ARG A 26 -3.42 -8.50 -9.65
CA ARG A 26 -2.89 -9.23 -8.51
C ARG A 26 -3.94 -10.13 -7.89
N PRO A 27 -3.53 -11.25 -7.32
CA PRO A 27 -4.46 -12.11 -6.60
C PRO A 27 -4.93 -11.43 -5.33
N LYS A 28 -5.96 -11.98 -4.71
CA LYS A 28 -6.39 -11.54 -3.39
C LYS A 28 -5.23 -11.66 -2.41
N LEU A 29 -5.05 -10.66 -1.56
CA LEU A 29 -3.91 -10.60 -0.65
C LEU A 29 -3.80 -11.86 0.23
N SER A 30 -4.92 -12.31 0.80
CA SER A 30 -4.92 -13.50 1.65
C SER A 30 -4.42 -14.74 0.92
N ASP A 31 -4.85 -14.92 -0.34
CA ASP A 31 -4.43 -16.05 -1.16
C ASP A 31 -2.95 -15.95 -1.52
N TYR A 32 -2.51 -14.75 -1.87
CA TYR A 32 -1.12 -14.50 -2.21
C TYR A 32 -0.19 -14.86 -1.05
N LEU A 33 -0.54 -14.42 0.16
CA LEU A 33 0.29 -14.68 1.34
C LEU A 33 0.31 -16.15 1.71
N SER A 34 -0.85 -16.80 1.70
CA SER A 34 -0.94 -18.23 1.99
C SER A 34 -0.13 -19.06 1.02
N CYS A 35 -0.23 -18.74 -0.26
CA CYS A 35 0.48 -19.46 -1.29
C CYS A 35 1.99 -19.26 -1.18
N ARG A 36 2.41 -18.02 -1.00
CA ARG A 36 3.84 -17.68 -0.96
C ARG A 36 4.53 -18.20 0.29
N LEU A 37 3.85 -18.16 1.43
CA LEU A 37 4.45 -18.53 2.71
C LEU A 37 4.09 -19.94 3.16
N HIS A 38 3.25 -20.65 2.39
CA HIS A 38 2.83 -22.02 2.68
C HIS A 38 2.21 -22.18 4.06
N ARG A 39 1.35 -21.22 4.44
CA ARG A 39 0.65 -21.23 5.72
C ARG A 39 -0.75 -20.68 5.54
N GLU A 40 -1.64 -21.06 6.43
CA GLU A 40 -3.00 -20.53 6.42
C GLU A 40 -3.00 -19.05 6.79
N TYR A 41 -3.81 -18.28 6.08
CA TYR A 41 -3.88 -16.84 6.30
C TYR A 41 -4.28 -16.48 7.72
N SER A 42 -5.20 -17.23 8.33
CA SER A 42 -5.64 -16.97 9.70
C SER A 42 -4.46 -17.01 10.68
N SER A 43 -3.54 -17.96 10.49
CA SER A 43 -2.34 -18.06 11.34
C SER A 43 -1.41 -16.88 11.10
N LEU A 44 -1.20 -16.49 9.85
CA LEU A 44 -0.37 -15.35 9.50
C LEU A 44 -0.94 -14.05 10.05
N SER A 45 -2.24 -13.88 9.91
CA SER A 45 -2.96 -12.68 10.37
C SER A 45 -2.86 -12.53 11.89
N LYS A 46 -3.08 -13.61 12.62
CA LYS A 46 -2.99 -13.58 14.09
C LYS A 46 -1.59 -13.23 14.55
N LEU A 47 -0.59 -13.88 13.99
CA LEU A 47 0.80 -13.65 14.35
C LEU A 47 1.22 -12.21 14.07
N PHE A 48 0.91 -11.73 12.88
CA PHE A 48 1.29 -10.37 12.46
C PHE A 48 0.69 -9.32 13.39
N SER A 49 -0.62 -9.46 13.69
CA SER A 49 -1.31 -8.53 14.59
C SER A 49 -0.74 -8.55 16.00
N GLU A 50 -0.42 -9.73 16.51
CA GLU A 50 0.15 -9.86 17.85
C GLU A 50 1.52 -9.19 17.96
N VAL A 51 2.37 -9.37 16.95
CA VAL A 51 3.74 -8.85 16.99
C VAL A 51 3.81 -7.38 16.59
N ARG A 52 3.05 -6.97 15.56
CA ARG A 52 3.15 -5.62 15.00
C ARG A 52 2.12 -4.64 15.54
N GLY A 53 1.07 -5.13 16.20
CA GLY A 53 0.02 -4.27 16.74
C GLY A 53 -0.87 -3.65 15.66
N ILE A 54 -0.83 -4.17 14.44
CA ILE A 54 -1.65 -3.70 13.32
C ILE A 54 -2.03 -4.91 12.48
N THR A 55 -3.21 -4.89 11.86
CA THR A 55 -3.63 -6.01 11.01
C THR A 55 -2.87 -5.98 9.68
N ILE A 56 -2.77 -7.14 9.04
CA ILE A 56 -2.17 -7.23 7.71
C ILE A 56 -2.91 -6.32 6.73
N GLU A 57 -4.24 -6.28 6.80
CA GLU A 57 -5.06 -5.46 5.91
C GLU A 57 -4.76 -3.97 6.07
N ARG A 58 -4.67 -3.50 7.32
CA ARG A 58 -4.33 -2.09 7.57
C ARG A 58 -2.93 -1.76 7.11
N PHE A 59 -1.99 -2.66 7.35
CA PHE A 59 -0.62 -2.51 6.89
C PHE A 59 -0.58 -2.38 5.35
N ALA A 60 -1.31 -3.25 4.66
CA ALA A 60 -1.40 -3.19 3.20
C ALA A 60 -2.02 -1.89 2.70
N ILE A 61 -3.08 -1.42 3.34
CA ILE A 61 -3.73 -0.15 2.99
C ILE A 61 -2.73 1.01 3.10
N HIS A 62 -1.99 1.08 4.21
CA HIS A 62 -1.02 2.14 4.39
C HIS A 62 0.07 2.12 3.30
N HIS A 63 0.54 0.95 2.94
CA HIS A 63 1.57 0.84 1.92
C HIS A 63 1.06 1.09 0.51
N ARG A 64 -0.21 0.74 0.23
CA ARG A 64 -0.82 1.12 -1.05
C ARG A 64 -0.95 2.63 -1.17
N VAL A 65 -1.35 3.30 -0.09
CA VAL A 65 -1.45 4.75 -0.07
C VAL A 65 -0.08 5.39 -0.23
N GLU A 66 0.96 4.85 0.43
CA GLU A 66 2.33 5.36 0.27
C GLU A 66 2.81 5.22 -1.17
N TYR A 67 2.52 4.10 -1.82
CA TYR A 67 2.85 3.93 -3.22
C TYR A 67 2.07 4.90 -4.12
N ALA A 68 0.80 5.12 -3.80
CA ALA A 68 -0.01 6.12 -4.52
C ALA A 68 0.62 7.51 -4.40
N LYS A 69 1.10 7.89 -3.22
CA LYS A 69 1.80 9.17 -3.02
C LYS A 69 3.03 9.28 -3.92
N GLU A 70 3.83 8.23 -4.01
CA GLU A 70 5.01 8.22 -4.89
C GLU A 70 4.61 8.47 -6.33
N LEU A 71 3.57 7.77 -6.80
CA LEU A 71 3.12 7.93 -8.18
C LEU A 71 2.54 9.32 -8.42
N LEU A 72 1.85 9.89 -7.45
CA LEU A 72 1.31 11.25 -7.56
C LEU A 72 2.44 12.29 -7.59
N CYS A 73 3.53 12.04 -6.88
CA CYS A 73 4.66 12.99 -6.81
C CYS A 73 5.61 12.87 -8.00
N TYR A 74 5.87 11.64 -8.45
CA TYR A 74 6.99 11.38 -9.35
C TYR A 74 6.61 10.82 -10.71
N SER A 75 5.31 10.73 -11.01
CA SER A 75 4.86 10.29 -12.32
C SER A 75 3.78 11.23 -12.85
N SER A 76 3.49 11.11 -14.14
CA SER A 76 2.41 11.86 -14.78
C SER A 76 1.14 11.04 -14.92
N LEU A 77 1.07 9.89 -14.26
CA LEU A 77 -0.10 9.03 -14.33
C LEU A 77 -1.32 9.75 -13.78
N THR A 78 -2.48 9.54 -14.43
CA THR A 78 -3.74 10.06 -13.91
C THR A 78 -4.17 9.27 -12.69
N THR A 79 -5.11 9.82 -11.92
CA THR A 79 -5.68 9.10 -10.78
C THR A 79 -6.26 7.76 -11.20
N SER A 80 -6.93 7.71 -12.36
CA SER A 80 -7.48 6.45 -12.89
C SER A 80 -6.38 5.43 -13.19
N GLN A 81 -5.28 5.88 -13.79
CA GLN A 81 -4.16 5.00 -14.10
C GLN A 81 -3.49 4.48 -12.83
N ILE A 82 -3.36 5.34 -11.82
CA ILE A 82 -2.81 4.95 -10.53
C ILE A 82 -3.72 3.92 -9.85
N ALA A 83 -5.03 4.15 -9.87
CA ALA A 83 -5.99 3.20 -9.31
C ALA A 83 -5.85 1.84 -9.96
N TYR A 84 -5.74 1.81 -11.27
CA TYR A 84 -5.57 0.56 -12.01
C TYR A 84 -4.27 -0.14 -11.63
N ARG A 85 -3.17 0.60 -11.59
CA ARG A 85 -1.85 0.05 -11.25
C ARG A 85 -1.83 -0.53 -9.85
N LEU A 86 -2.53 0.10 -8.91
CA LEU A 86 -2.57 -0.34 -7.52
C LEU A 86 -3.59 -1.45 -7.25
N GLY A 87 -4.36 -1.82 -8.27
CA GLY A 87 -5.34 -2.89 -8.14
C GLY A 87 -6.64 -2.49 -7.48
N TYR A 88 -6.95 -1.19 -7.44
CA TYR A 88 -8.28 -0.73 -7.01
C TYR A 88 -9.30 -1.00 -8.10
N GLY A 89 -10.52 -1.32 -7.71
CA GLY A 89 -11.58 -1.59 -8.67
C GLY A 89 -12.07 -0.35 -9.39
N SER A 90 -11.80 0.84 -8.86
CA SER A 90 -12.23 2.11 -9.46
C SER A 90 -11.39 3.26 -8.91
N PRO A 91 -11.33 4.39 -9.64
CA PRO A 91 -10.68 5.60 -9.11
C PRO A 91 -11.38 6.13 -7.86
N THR A 92 -12.69 5.94 -7.77
CA THR A 92 -13.46 6.36 -6.60
C THR A 92 -13.02 5.62 -5.35
N TYR A 93 -12.76 4.33 -5.46
CA TYR A 93 -12.30 3.54 -4.32
C TYR A 93 -10.90 4.01 -3.86
N LEU A 94 -10.00 4.25 -4.80
CA LEU A 94 -8.69 4.82 -4.46
C LEU A 94 -8.85 6.15 -3.74
N SER A 95 -9.65 7.07 -4.29
CA SER A 95 -9.86 8.39 -3.70
C SER A 95 -10.40 8.31 -2.29
N SER A 96 -11.38 7.44 -2.08
CA SER A 96 -12.01 7.25 -0.78
C SER A 96 -11.01 6.75 0.25
N GLN A 97 -10.24 5.72 -0.09
CA GLN A 97 -9.28 5.14 0.82
C GLN A 97 -8.10 6.08 1.08
N PHE A 98 -7.62 6.75 0.03
CA PHE A 98 -6.55 7.75 0.14
C PHE A 98 -6.95 8.87 1.09
N LYS A 99 -8.16 9.39 0.93
CA LYS A 99 -8.67 10.46 1.79
C LYS A 99 -8.83 9.99 3.23
N GLN A 100 -9.27 8.76 3.43
CA GLN A 100 -9.43 8.18 4.75
C GLN A 100 -8.10 8.11 5.50
N VAL A 101 -7.02 7.82 4.79
CA VAL A 101 -5.67 7.67 5.39
C VAL A 101 -4.96 9.01 5.51
N THR A 102 -5.06 9.88 4.51
CA THR A 102 -4.27 11.12 4.43
C THR A 102 -5.04 12.38 4.78
N GLY A 103 -6.36 12.34 4.76
CA GLY A 103 -7.19 13.53 4.98
C GLY A 103 -7.46 14.32 3.71
N MET A 104 -6.91 13.93 2.57
CA MET A 104 -7.15 14.64 1.31
C MET A 104 -7.27 13.65 0.14
N THR A 105 -7.88 14.12 -0.95
CA THR A 105 -8.01 13.31 -2.15
C THR A 105 -6.66 13.22 -2.87
N PRO A 106 -6.46 12.22 -3.76
CA PRO A 106 -5.24 12.16 -4.56
C PRO A 106 -4.99 13.43 -5.36
N ARG A 107 -6.04 14.03 -5.89
CA ARG A 107 -5.94 15.27 -6.65
C ARG A 107 -5.44 16.41 -5.80
N GLU A 108 -6.03 16.59 -4.62
CA GLU A 108 -5.61 17.61 -3.66
C GLU A 108 -4.16 17.42 -3.26
N PHE A 109 -3.78 16.17 -3.02
CA PHE A 109 -2.40 15.84 -2.65
C PHE A 109 -1.42 16.22 -3.76
N ARG A 110 -1.74 15.85 -5.00
CA ARG A 110 -0.86 16.18 -6.15
C ARG A 110 -0.73 17.70 -6.33
N GLU A 111 -1.83 18.42 -6.23
CA GLU A 111 -1.82 19.87 -6.37
C GLU A 111 -0.98 20.53 -5.28
N LEU A 112 -1.08 20.04 -4.05
CA LEU A 112 -0.28 20.54 -2.93
C LEU A 112 1.21 20.29 -3.17
N GLU A 113 1.57 19.11 -3.65
CA GLU A 113 2.97 18.77 -3.95
C GLU A 113 3.53 19.61 -5.09
N ILE A 114 2.74 19.87 -6.13
CA ILE A 114 3.16 20.75 -7.24
C ILE A 114 3.43 22.15 -6.72
N ARG A 115 2.55 22.71 -5.91
CA ARG A 115 2.72 24.04 -5.34
C ARG A 115 3.93 24.10 -4.44
N ARG A 116 4.16 23.07 -3.63
CA ARG A 116 5.32 23.01 -2.73
C ARG A 116 6.62 23.03 -3.52
N ARG A 117 6.71 22.24 -4.60
CA ARG A 117 7.91 22.20 -5.44
C ARG A 117 8.13 23.53 -6.15
N THR A 118 7.07 24.13 -6.67
CA THR A 118 7.14 25.44 -7.33
C THR A 118 7.67 26.48 -6.37
N ALA A 119 7.21 26.50 -5.13
CA ALA A 119 7.69 27.43 -4.11
C ALA A 119 9.17 27.24 -3.80
N LEU A 120 9.62 25.97 -3.72
CA LEU A 120 11.03 25.67 -3.50
C LEU A 120 11.90 26.11 -4.67
N ASP A 121 11.43 25.87 -5.90
CA ASP A 121 12.17 26.24 -7.10
C ASP A 121 12.27 27.76 -7.26
N ALA A 122 11.35 28.52 -6.67
CA ALA A 122 11.36 29.99 -6.71
C ALA A 122 12.36 30.62 -5.73
N LEU A 123 12.87 29.83 -4.80
CA LEU A 123 13.90 30.31 -3.90
C LEU A 123 15.25 30.41 -4.61
#